data_19da6d498670dd695bf490f9122c2f71
#
_entry.id   19da6d498670dd695bf490f9122c2f71
#
_cell.length_a   1.000
_cell.length_b   1.000
_cell.length_c   1.000
_cell.angle_alpha   90.00
_cell.angle_beta   90.00
_cell.angle_gamma   90.00
#
_symmetry.space_group_name_H-M   'P 1'
#
loop_
_entity.id
_entity.type
_entity.pdbx_description
1 polymer ?
#
loop_
_entity_poly.entity_id
_entity_poly.type
_entity_poly.pdbx_seq_one_letter_code
_entity_poly.pdbx_strand_id
1 'polypeptide(L)'
;MWLPLCFLAALLAVRPGGGLAGERRSDGVYVVYMGAVPRRTSPNFLQESHLRLVGSILSRGKVAQSVVVQQYKHGFSGFAARLSKDEAAALRKKPGVVSVFADPVYQLHTTRSWDFLQQTDVKIDARARPKATAAASSAPTTGTDTIIGLLDSGIWPESPSFDDTGFGDVPTTWKGVCMDGADFNSSNCNKKLIGARYYDLGEVSSWSSSNSPRDEAGHGTHTSSTAAGNAVTGASYYGLASGTAKGGSAASRLAMYRVCSDEGCAGSAILAGFDDAIGDGVHVISVSLGASPYFSPDFSEDPIAIGSFHAVAKGVIVVCSAGNSGPEASTVVNAAPWIMTVAATTIDRAFESDVVLGGNRTAVKGGAINFSNLDKSPKYPLITGASGKSSSVSGTDSASHCEPGTLNASKIKGKIVLCNHSQSDTSKSVKVDELKSAGAVGSILVNDAERAVTTAYLDFPVTEVTSGAAVDLHSYIASTSEPVATITPAITVTGYKPAPVVAYFSSRGPSAQTGNILKVEFNLALTNLSFAAYILPAIFQIFCVYQCMQFNEYTYIRSPTWLPRG
;
A
#
# COMPACT_ATOMS: atom_id res chain seq x y z
N MET A 1 43.25 39.03 38.97
CA MET A 1 42.56 38.84 40.26
C MET A 1 41.46 37.81 40.04
N TRP A 2 41.62 36.68 40.65
CA TRP A 2 40.85 35.44 40.53
C TRP A 2 39.59 35.50 41.39
N LEU A 3 38.45 34.95 40.92
CA LEU A 3 37.47 34.31 41.79
C LEU A 3 36.61 33.33 40.93
N PRO A 4 36.51 32.04 41.31
CA PRO A 4 35.68 31.05 40.64
C PRO A 4 34.28 30.97 41.25
N LEU A 5 33.25 30.81 40.41
CA LEU A 5 31.89 30.50 40.86
C LEU A 5 31.74 28.96 41.04
N CYS A 6 31.42 28.59 42.28
CA CYS A 6 31.03 27.25 42.67
C CYS A 6 29.61 26.93 42.17
N PHE A 7 29.44 25.87 41.39
CA PHE A 7 28.17 25.21 41.15
C PHE A 7 27.93 24.15 42.23
N LEU A 8 26.90 24.38 43.05
CA LEU A 8 26.41 23.43 44.05
C LEU A 8 25.58 22.37 43.34
N ALA A 9 26.12 21.15 43.22
CA ALA A 9 25.36 19.97 42.78
C ALA A 9 24.61 19.37 44.00
N ALA A 10 23.28 19.47 44.02
CA ALA A 10 22.43 18.77 45.00
C ALA A 10 22.32 17.29 44.57
N LEU A 11 23.05 16.43 45.25
CA LEU A 11 22.90 14.97 45.20
C LEU A 11 21.64 14.55 45.96
N LEU A 12 20.54 14.27 45.27
CA LEU A 12 19.43 13.50 45.82
C LEU A 12 19.82 12.03 45.86
N ALA A 13 20.14 11.55 47.03
CA ALA A 13 20.33 10.13 47.33
C ALA A 13 18.99 9.38 47.20
N VAL A 14 18.79 8.70 46.09
CA VAL A 14 17.75 7.67 45.96
C VAL A 14 18.28 6.39 46.59
N ARG A 15 17.66 5.95 47.68
CA ARG A 15 17.90 4.64 48.31
C ARG A 15 17.54 3.52 47.30
N PRO A 16 18.33 2.49 47.10
CA PRO A 16 17.92 1.32 46.39
C PRO A 16 17.02 0.47 47.28
N GLY A 17 15.70 0.60 47.09
CA GLY A 17 14.74 -0.37 47.55
C GLY A 17 14.91 -1.65 46.76
N GLY A 18 15.45 -2.68 47.38
CA GLY A 18 15.57 -4.00 46.78
C GLY A 18 14.19 -4.61 46.51
N GLY A 19 13.95 -4.88 45.25
CA GLY A 19 12.90 -5.74 44.73
C GLY A 19 13.44 -6.29 43.41
N LEU A 20 14.00 -7.51 43.46
CA LEU A 20 14.23 -8.31 42.25
C LEU A 20 12.87 -8.65 41.64
N ALA A 21 12.24 -7.71 40.98
CA ALA A 21 11.24 -7.99 39.97
C ALA A 21 12.04 -8.46 38.75
N GLY A 22 12.13 -9.78 38.56
CA GLY A 22 12.63 -10.33 37.31
C GLY A 22 11.86 -9.70 36.17
N GLU A 23 12.55 -9.02 35.25
CA GLU A 23 12.00 -8.65 33.95
C GLU A 23 11.33 -9.89 33.38
N ARG A 24 10.01 -9.91 33.34
CA ARG A 24 9.27 -10.85 32.51
C ARG A 24 9.67 -10.48 31.07
N ARG A 25 10.68 -11.18 30.54
CA ARG A 25 11.01 -11.13 29.12
C ARG A 25 9.72 -11.51 28.39
N SER A 26 9.08 -10.56 27.73
CA SER A 26 7.88 -10.80 26.93
C SER A 26 8.23 -11.81 25.84
N ASP A 27 7.43 -12.88 25.73
CA ASP A 27 7.53 -13.82 24.64
C ASP A 27 7.12 -13.13 23.36
N GLY A 28 7.96 -13.18 22.30
CA GLY A 28 7.65 -12.69 20.97
C GLY A 28 7.15 -13.81 20.05
N VAL A 29 6.51 -13.47 18.95
CA VAL A 29 6.17 -14.46 17.91
C VAL A 29 7.41 -14.75 17.08
N TYR A 30 7.72 -16.05 16.92
CA TYR A 30 8.80 -16.56 16.08
C TYR A 30 8.25 -17.51 15.04
N VAL A 31 8.69 -17.34 13.79
CA VAL A 31 8.45 -18.29 12.70
C VAL A 31 9.53 -19.36 12.73
N VAL A 32 9.13 -20.62 12.64
CA VAL A 32 9.99 -21.78 12.52
C VAL A 32 9.73 -22.44 11.17
N TYR A 33 10.64 -22.25 10.23
CA TYR A 33 10.57 -22.82 8.89
C TYR A 33 11.33 -24.14 8.84
N MET A 34 10.69 -25.17 8.29
CA MET A 34 11.20 -26.55 8.25
C MET A 34 11.34 -27.11 6.82
N GLY A 35 11.19 -26.26 5.79
CA GLY A 35 11.36 -26.67 4.39
C GLY A 35 10.10 -27.29 3.76
N ALA A 36 10.29 -28.00 2.66
CA ALA A 36 9.18 -28.59 1.91
C ALA A 36 8.46 -29.70 2.71
N VAL A 37 7.16 -29.86 2.47
CA VAL A 37 6.40 -30.98 3.04
C VAL A 37 6.99 -32.31 2.55
N PRO A 38 7.37 -33.24 3.48
CA PRO A 38 7.89 -34.54 3.07
C PRO A 38 6.85 -35.35 2.27
N ARG A 39 7.28 -36.05 1.22
CA ARG A 39 6.39 -36.84 0.38
C ARG A 39 5.58 -37.85 1.21
N ARG A 40 4.28 -37.98 0.93
CA ARG A 40 3.35 -38.92 1.59
C ARG A 40 3.09 -38.65 3.08
N THR A 41 3.34 -37.43 3.55
CA THR A 41 3.03 -37.05 4.94
C THR A 41 1.65 -36.41 5.00
N SER A 42 0.81 -36.84 5.94
CA SER A 42 -0.50 -36.22 6.13
C SER A 42 -0.38 -34.90 6.90
N PRO A 43 -1.26 -33.90 6.65
CA PRO A 43 -1.28 -32.64 7.40
C PRO A 43 -1.39 -32.83 8.92
N ASN A 44 -2.17 -33.82 9.37
CA ASN A 44 -2.34 -34.11 10.80
C ASN A 44 -1.04 -34.63 11.45
N PHE A 45 -0.29 -35.49 10.74
CA PHE A 45 1.00 -35.98 11.21
C PHE A 45 2.02 -34.83 11.34
N LEU A 46 2.04 -33.90 10.38
CA LEU A 46 2.91 -32.70 10.46
C LEU A 46 2.55 -31.86 11.68
N GLN A 47 1.26 -31.60 11.88
CA GLN A 47 0.78 -30.83 13.02
C GLN A 47 1.22 -31.42 14.36
N GLU A 48 1.06 -32.73 14.54
CA GLU A 48 1.53 -33.41 15.74
C GLU A 48 3.06 -33.37 15.88
N SER A 49 3.78 -33.45 14.75
CA SER A 49 5.24 -33.37 14.73
C SER A 49 5.73 -31.99 15.19
N HIS A 50 5.09 -30.91 14.69
CA HIS A 50 5.37 -29.53 15.09
C HIS A 50 5.11 -29.32 16.59
N LEU A 51 3.96 -29.79 17.10
CA LEU A 51 3.64 -29.70 18.53
C LEU A 51 4.63 -30.46 19.41
N ARG A 52 5.09 -31.65 18.99
CA ARG A 52 6.13 -32.41 19.70
C ARG A 52 7.47 -31.68 19.69
N LEU A 53 7.84 -31.08 18.55
CA LEU A 53 9.09 -30.35 18.42
C LEU A 53 9.11 -29.12 19.34
N VAL A 54 8.07 -28.29 19.29
CA VAL A 54 7.96 -27.12 20.17
C VAL A 54 7.88 -27.52 21.63
N GLY A 55 7.11 -28.55 21.98
CA GLY A 55 7.01 -29.09 23.35
C GLY A 55 8.33 -29.55 23.92
N SER A 56 9.30 -29.98 23.07
CA SER A 56 10.62 -30.44 23.50
C SER A 56 11.55 -29.34 24.02
N ILE A 57 11.18 -28.06 23.82
CA ILE A 57 12.05 -26.91 24.20
C ILE A 57 11.35 -25.93 25.14
N LEU A 58 10.05 -26.07 25.36
CA LEU A 58 9.30 -25.13 26.19
C LEU A 58 9.72 -25.17 27.66
N SER A 59 9.77 -24.00 28.26
CA SER A 59 9.97 -23.84 29.71
C SER A 59 8.81 -24.43 30.50
N ARG A 60 9.07 -24.78 31.77
CA ARG A 60 8.05 -25.38 32.67
C ARG A 60 6.80 -24.50 32.74
N GLY A 61 5.64 -25.12 32.55
CA GLY A 61 4.33 -24.46 32.63
C GLY A 61 3.73 -24.00 31.32
N LYS A 62 4.47 -24.05 30.22
CA LYS A 62 3.94 -23.77 28.86
C LYS A 62 3.46 -25.06 28.20
N VAL A 63 2.36 -24.97 27.43
CA VAL A 63 1.78 -26.09 26.67
C VAL A 63 1.95 -25.78 25.16
N ALA A 64 2.40 -26.77 24.38
CA ALA A 64 2.69 -26.59 22.96
C ALA A 64 1.49 -26.01 22.18
N GLN A 65 0.28 -26.49 22.44
CA GLN A 65 -0.94 -26.03 21.79
C GLN A 65 -1.27 -24.56 22.07
N SER A 66 -0.91 -24.05 23.26
CA SER A 66 -1.23 -22.66 23.64
C SER A 66 -0.20 -21.65 23.14
N VAL A 67 0.99 -22.08 22.74
CA VAL A 67 2.05 -21.19 22.26
C VAL A 67 2.13 -21.15 20.73
N VAL A 68 1.64 -22.19 20.03
CA VAL A 68 1.62 -22.22 18.56
C VAL A 68 0.50 -21.32 18.06
N VAL A 69 0.85 -20.33 17.24
CA VAL A 69 -0.06 -19.32 16.66
C VAL A 69 -0.55 -19.78 15.29
N GLN A 70 0.36 -20.26 14.44
CA GLN A 70 0.07 -20.72 13.08
C GLN A 70 0.77 -22.03 12.78
N GLN A 71 0.19 -22.84 11.85
CA GLN A 71 0.80 -24.07 11.37
C GLN A 71 0.79 -24.13 9.85
N TYR A 72 1.93 -24.42 9.25
CA TYR A 72 2.14 -24.50 7.79
C TYR A 72 2.29 -25.98 7.42
N LYS A 73 1.43 -26.49 6.52
CA LYS A 73 1.31 -27.95 6.28
C LYS A 73 0.90 -28.35 4.86
N HIS A 74 0.67 -27.37 3.97
CA HIS A 74 0.21 -27.58 2.59
C HIS A 74 1.32 -27.34 1.57
N GLY A 75 1.84 -26.13 1.49
CA GLY A 75 2.93 -25.76 0.60
C GLY A 75 4.30 -26.13 1.14
N PHE A 76 4.48 -25.94 2.44
CA PHE A 76 5.73 -26.17 3.18
C PHE A 76 5.44 -26.62 4.62
N SER A 77 6.49 -26.99 5.35
CA SER A 77 6.40 -27.43 6.75
C SER A 77 6.97 -26.38 7.68
N GLY A 78 6.26 -26.08 8.76
CA GLY A 78 6.68 -25.14 9.79
C GLY A 78 5.54 -24.65 10.67
N PHE A 79 5.84 -23.69 11.53
CA PHE A 79 4.85 -23.08 12.42
C PHE A 79 5.32 -21.71 12.92
N ALA A 80 4.39 -20.87 13.39
CA ALA A 80 4.69 -19.71 14.20
C ALA A 80 4.28 -19.96 15.65
N ALA A 81 5.09 -19.52 16.61
CA ALA A 81 4.82 -19.74 18.03
C ALA A 81 5.33 -18.58 18.91
N ARG A 82 4.64 -18.34 20.03
CA ARG A 82 5.05 -17.37 21.07
C ARG A 82 6.14 -17.97 21.93
N LEU A 83 7.38 -17.52 21.74
CA LEU A 83 8.57 -18.09 22.35
C LEU A 83 9.44 -17.01 22.99
N SER A 84 10.20 -17.38 24.04
CA SER A 84 11.32 -16.58 24.49
C SER A 84 12.49 -16.67 23.50
N LYS A 85 13.43 -15.71 23.56
CA LYS A 85 14.65 -15.73 22.74
C LYS A 85 15.46 -17.03 22.92
N ASP A 86 15.50 -17.56 24.14
CA ASP A 86 16.25 -18.79 24.45
C ASP A 86 15.55 -20.02 23.86
N GLU A 87 14.21 -20.07 23.91
CA GLU A 87 13.40 -21.14 23.29
C GLU A 87 13.56 -21.13 21.78
N ALA A 88 13.51 -19.95 21.14
CA ALA A 88 13.76 -19.80 19.71
C ALA A 88 15.19 -20.21 19.31
N ALA A 89 16.20 -19.84 20.10
CA ALA A 89 17.59 -20.27 19.89
C ALA A 89 17.77 -21.80 20.07
N ALA A 90 17.00 -22.44 20.96
CA ALA A 90 17.00 -23.88 21.11
C ALA A 90 16.39 -24.58 19.87
N LEU A 91 15.33 -24.03 19.28
CA LEU A 91 14.74 -24.59 18.06
C LEU A 91 15.67 -24.51 16.85
N ARG A 92 16.46 -23.44 16.69
CA ARG A 92 17.46 -23.32 15.60
C ARG A 92 18.45 -24.49 15.56
N LYS A 93 18.69 -25.16 16.70
CA LYS A 93 19.62 -26.28 16.81
C LYS A 93 18.98 -27.63 16.59
N LYS A 94 17.66 -27.69 16.38
CA LYS A 94 16.95 -28.97 16.22
C LYS A 94 17.06 -29.49 14.79
N PRO A 95 17.25 -30.81 14.61
CA PRO A 95 17.24 -31.42 13.29
C PRO A 95 15.93 -31.14 12.56
N GLY A 96 16.01 -30.85 11.28
CA GLY A 96 14.86 -30.55 10.42
C GLY A 96 14.35 -29.11 10.49
N VAL A 97 14.93 -28.25 11.33
CA VAL A 97 14.67 -26.81 11.32
C VAL A 97 15.64 -26.14 10.34
N VAL A 98 15.11 -25.40 9.37
CA VAL A 98 15.90 -24.66 8.38
C VAL A 98 16.22 -23.26 8.90
N SER A 99 15.20 -22.52 9.38
CA SER A 99 15.39 -21.20 9.98
C SER A 99 14.39 -20.92 11.10
N VAL A 100 14.78 -20.01 12.02
CA VAL A 100 13.92 -19.47 13.07
C VAL A 100 14.17 -17.98 13.17
N PHE A 101 13.17 -17.18 12.93
CA PHE A 101 13.27 -15.71 12.94
C PHE A 101 12.07 -15.06 13.65
N ALA A 102 12.26 -13.85 14.15
CA ALA A 102 11.17 -13.07 14.74
C ALA A 102 10.18 -12.67 13.64
N ASP A 103 8.90 -12.63 13.99
CA ASP A 103 7.82 -12.30 13.05
C ASP A 103 7.95 -10.84 12.58
N PRO A 104 8.21 -10.57 11.29
CA PRO A 104 8.37 -9.20 10.78
C PRO A 104 7.04 -8.58 10.34
N VAL A 105 6.98 -7.24 10.25
CA VAL A 105 5.81 -6.44 9.83
C VAL A 105 6.04 -5.76 8.48
N TYR A 106 5.04 -5.77 7.58
CA TYR A 106 5.09 -5.31 6.18
C TYR A 106 4.03 -4.24 5.87
N GLN A 107 4.14 -3.50 4.72
CA GLN A 107 3.28 -2.35 4.33
C GLN A 107 2.67 -2.47 2.91
N LEU A 108 1.60 -1.70 2.56
CA LEU A 108 0.68 -1.87 1.41
C LEU A 108 0.84 -0.88 0.21
N HIS A 109 0.37 -1.22 -1.06
CA HIS A 109 0.61 -0.43 -2.31
C HIS A 109 -0.41 -0.61 -3.48
N THR A 110 -0.89 0.43 -4.35
CA THR A 110 -1.86 0.25 -5.50
C THR A 110 -2.01 1.26 -6.67
N THR A 111 -2.97 1.08 -7.66
CA THR A 111 -3.03 1.42 -9.07
C THR A 111 -4.19 2.07 -9.81
N ARG A 112 -4.08 2.31 -11.22
CA ARG A 112 -5.09 2.34 -12.31
C ARG A 112 -4.47 2.38 -13.72
N SER A 113 -4.87 1.53 -14.76
CA SER A 113 -4.05 1.46 -15.98
C SER A 113 -4.68 1.00 -17.30
N TRP A 114 -5.86 0.35 -17.34
CA TRP A 114 -6.28 -0.48 -18.48
C TRP A 114 -6.57 0.29 -19.77
N ASP A 115 -7.27 1.43 -19.71
CA ASP A 115 -7.64 2.19 -20.89
C ASP A 115 -6.45 2.92 -21.51
N PHE A 116 -5.48 3.33 -20.68
CA PHE A 116 -4.22 3.92 -21.10
C PHE A 116 -3.35 2.92 -21.87
N LEU A 117 -3.22 1.69 -21.37
CA LEU A 117 -2.42 0.65 -21.99
C LEU A 117 -2.97 0.17 -23.33
N GLN A 118 -4.28 0.28 -23.58
CA GLN A 118 -4.89 -0.04 -24.87
C GLN A 118 -4.61 1.02 -25.93
N GLN A 119 -4.28 2.24 -25.54
CA GLN A 119 -3.95 3.35 -26.44
C GLN A 119 -2.46 3.43 -26.81
N THR A 120 -1.58 2.78 -26.03
CA THR A 120 -0.20 2.63 -26.41
C THR A 120 -0.10 1.50 -27.46
N ASP A 121 0.72 1.66 -28.52
CA ASP A 121 0.94 0.70 -29.61
C ASP A 121 1.51 -0.66 -29.17
N VAL A 122 1.28 -1.08 -27.96
CA VAL A 122 1.52 -2.44 -27.50
C VAL A 122 0.50 -3.35 -28.19
N LYS A 123 0.85 -3.82 -29.37
CA LYS A 123 0.10 -4.88 -30.08
C LYS A 123 0.12 -6.15 -29.24
N ILE A 124 -0.84 -6.28 -28.34
CA ILE A 124 -1.18 -7.58 -27.76
C ILE A 124 -1.66 -8.43 -28.94
N ASP A 125 -0.97 -9.51 -29.23
CA ASP A 125 -1.29 -10.38 -30.38
C ASP A 125 -2.78 -10.76 -30.34
N ALA A 126 -3.55 -10.18 -31.25
CA ALA A 126 -5.00 -10.35 -31.35
C ALA A 126 -5.42 -11.81 -31.62
N ARG A 127 -4.45 -12.73 -31.88
CA ARG A 127 -4.70 -14.16 -32.05
C ARG A 127 -5.03 -14.89 -30.74
N ALA A 128 -4.74 -14.29 -29.59
CA ALA A 128 -5.11 -14.82 -28.27
C ALA A 128 -6.51 -14.37 -27.80
N ARG A 129 -7.22 -13.55 -28.58
CA ARG A 129 -8.63 -13.23 -28.31
C ARG A 129 -9.53 -14.25 -29.01
N PRO A 130 -10.49 -14.90 -28.31
CA PRO A 130 -11.66 -15.43 -28.96
C PRO A 130 -12.31 -14.27 -29.73
N LYS A 131 -12.64 -14.48 -31.02
CA LYS A 131 -13.31 -13.47 -31.87
C LYS A 131 -14.58 -12.98 -31.16
N ALA A 132 -14.48 -11.92 -30.42
CA ALA A 132 -15.64 -11.11 -30.01
C ALA A 132 -15.91 -10.17 -31.19
N THR A 133 -16.96 -10.47 -31.95
CA THR A 133 -17.56 -9.57 -32.90
C THR A 133 -17.88 -8.24 -32.20
N ALA A 134 -17.54 -7.14 -32.88
CA ALA A 134 -17.75 -5.77 -32.43
C ALA A 134 -19.26 -5.49 -32.27
N ALA A 135 -19.80 -5.88 -31.14
CA ALA A 135 -21.03 -5.33 -30.58
C ALA A 135 -20.72 -5.21 -29.08
N ALA A 136 -20.76 -3.98 -28.58
CA ALA A 136 -20.71 -3.70 -27.16
C ALA A 136 -21.92 -4.34 -26.50
N SER A 137 -21.87 -5.65 -26.30
CA SER A 137 -22.82 -6.37 -25.48
C SER A 137 -22.20 -6.50 -24.10
N SER A 138 -22.90 -5.98 -23.13
CA SER A 138 -22.71 -6.18 -21.70
C SER A 138 -22.91 -7.63 -21.25
N ALA A 139 -22.63 -8.62 -22.10
CA ALA A 139 -22.67 -10.01 -21.70
C ALA A 139 -21.32 -10.36 -21.04
N PRO A 140 -21.30 -10.82 -19.78
CA PRO A 140 -20.11 -11.33 -19.17
C PRO A 140 -19.61 -12.52 -19.99
N THR A 141 -18.36 -12.47 -20.40
CA THR A 141 -17.67 -13.67 -20.86
C THR A 141 -17.77 -14.69 -19.73
N THR A 142 -18.27 -15.88 -20.02
CA THR A 142 -18.30 -17.01 -19.08
C THR A 142 -17.02 -17.02 -18.29
N GLY A 143 -17.11 -16.93 -16.93
CA GLY A 143 -15.96 -16.80 -16.05
C GLY A 143 -14.88 -17.82 -16.40
N THR A 144 -13.64 -17.41 -16.38
CA THR A 144 -12.52 -18.33 -16.51
C THR A 144 -12.35 -19.09 -15.21
N ASP A 145 -11.88 -20.33 -15.27
CA ASP A 145 -11.54 -21.10 -14.06
C ASP A 145 -10.24 -20.64 -13.39
N THR A 146 -9.64 -19.53 -13.87
CA THR A 146 -8.47 -18.93 -13.23
C THR A 146 -8.84 -18.31 -11.88
N ILE A 147 -8.14 -18.74 -10.84
CA ILE A 147 -8.34 -18.27 -9.46
C ILE A 147 -7.12 -17.45 -9.05
N ILE A 148 -7.36 -16.20 -8.64
CA ILE A 148 -6.34 -15.29 -8.11
C ILE A 148 -6.50 -15.22 -6.61
N GLY A 149 -5.48 -15.65 -5.87
CA GLY A 149 -5.37 -15.46 -4.43
C GLY A 149 -4.71 -14.11 -4.14
N LEU A 150 -5.26 -13.33 -3.22
CA LEU A 150 -4.69 -12.06 -2.76
C LEU A 150 -4.32 -12.16 -1.28
N LEU A 151 -3.06 -11.88 -0.96
CA LEU A 151 -2.60 -11.73 0.41
C LEU A 151 -2.59 -10.23 0.71
N ASP A 152 -3.56 -9.77 1.51
CA ASP A 152 -3.82 -8.34 1.66
C ASP A 152 -4.58 -8.02 2.97
N SER A 153 -5.21 -6.82 3.06
CA SER A 153 -5.94 -6.33 4.24
C SER A 153 -7.37 -6.84 4.37
N GLY A 154 -7.86 -7.67 3.45
CA GLY A 154 -9.24 -8.17 3.43
C GLY A 154 -10.01 -7.76 2.18
N ILE A 155 -11.32 -7.99 2.17
CA ILE A 155 -12.20 -7.68 1.04
C ILE A 155 -13.55 -7.18 1.52
N TRP A 156 -14.12 -6.20 0.79
CA TRP A 156 -15.50 -5.74 0.95
C TRP A 156 -16.40 -6.45 -0.06
N PRO A 157 -17.04 -7.57 0.32
CA PRO A 157 -17.69 -8.48 -0.63
C PRO A 157 -18.89 -7.87 -1.34
N GLU A 158 -19.54 -6.86 -0.74
CA GLU A 158 -20.72 -6.18 -1.29
C GLU A 158 -20.38 -5.17 -2.39
N SER A 159 -19.10 -4.96 -2.71
CA SER A 159 -18.71 -4.07 -3.82
C SER A 159 -19.24 -4.61 -5.15
N PRO A 160 -19.83 -3.76 -6.01
CA PRO A 160 -20.25 -4.15 -7.36
C PRO A 160 -19.14 -4.77 -8.21
N SER A 161 -17.88 -4.52 -7.87
CA SER A 161 -16.72 -5.14 -8.51
C SER A 161 -16.69 -6.66 -8.33
N PHE A 162 -17.39 -7.20 -7.33
CA PHE A 162 -17.39 -8.63 -6.99
C PHE A 162 -18.72 -9.31 -7.22
N ASP A 163 -19.64 -8.65 -7.93
CA ASP A 163 -20.89 -9.29 -8.39
C ASP A 163 -20.59 -10.54 -9.23
N ASP A 164 -21.32 -11.62 -9.02
CA ASP A 164 -21.08 -12.89 -9.71
C ASP A 164 -22.04 -13.18 -10.85
N THR A 165 -22.82 -12.18 -11.27
CA THR A 165 -23.75 -12.32 -12.40
C THR A 165 -23.00 -12.78 -13.66
N GLY A 166 -23.42 -13.89 -14.22
CA GLY A 166 -22.82 -14.51 -15.40
C GLY A 166 -21.64 -15.45 -15.13
N PHE A 167 -21.27 -15.65 -13.87
CA PHE A 167 -20.28 -16.68 -13.53
C PHE A 167 -20.95 -18.07 -13.43
N GLY A 168 -20.28 -19.08 -14.02
CA GLY A 168 -20.62 -20.48 -13.85
C GLY A 168 -20.32 -21.00 -12.44
N ASP A 169 -20.56 -22.29 -12.20
CA ASP A 169 -20.27 -22.90 -10.90
C ASP A 169 -18.80 -22.81 -10.53
N VAL A 170 -18.51 -22.84 -9.23
CA VAL A 170 -17.15 -22.83 -8.71
C VAL A 170 -16.40 -24.08 -9.19
N PRO A 171 -15.15 -23.97 -9.70
CA PRO A 171 -14.39 -25.11 -10.18
C PRO A 171 -14.28 -26.23 -9.13
N THR A 172 -14.47 -27.47 -9.52
CA THR A 172 -14.36 -28.64 -8.63
C THR A 172 -12.94 -28.85 -8.07
N THR A 173 -11.95 -28.22 -8.68
CA THR A 173 -10.55 -28.21 -8.20
C THR A 173 -10.33 -27.30 -7.01
N TRP A 174 -11.23 -26.34 -6.78
CA TRP A 174 -11.17 -25.44 -5.65
C TRP A 174 -11.40 -26.17 -4.33
N LYS A 175 -10.55 -25.93 -3.34
CA LYS A 175 -10.59 -26.58 -2.02
C LYS A 175 -10.65 -25.57 -0.87
N GLY A 176 -10.68 -24.28 -1.22
CA GLY A 176 -10.72 -23.21 -0.22
C GLY A 176 -12.08 -23.06 0.43
N VAL A 177 -12.11 -22.21 1.42
CA VAL A 177 -13.30 -21.96 2.24
C VAL A 177 -13.62 -20.46 2.30
N CYS A 178 -14.87 -20.17 2.63
CA CYS A 178 -15.31 -18.87 3.06
C CYS A 178 -15.45 -18.91 4.59
N MET A 179 -14.45 -18.38 5.31
CA MET A 179 -14.42 -18.45 6.79
C MET A 179 -15.48 -17.52 7.38
N ASP A 180 -16.15 -18.01 8.41
CA ASP A 180 -17.00 -17.17 9.25
C ASP A 180 -16.14 -16.26 10.14
N GLY A 181 -16.56 -15.02 10.29
CA GLY A 181 -15.92 -13.99 11.12
C GLY A 181 -16.94 -13.15 11.86
N ALA A 182 -16.50 -12.11 12.55
CA ALA A 182 -17.37 -11.26 13.38
C ALA A 182 -18.53 -10.62 12.56
N ASP A 183 -18.22 -10.21 11.32
CA ASP A 183 -19.14 -9.52 10.39
C ASP A 183 -19.07 -10.11 8.97
N PHE A 184 -18.69 -11.37 8.87
CA PHE A 184 -18.51 -12.11 7.62
C PHE A 184 -18.96 -13.56 7.80
N ASN A 185 -19.64 -14.12 6.82
CA ASN A 185 -20.05 -15.52 6.82
C ASN A 185 -20.04 -16.10 5.40
N SER A 186 -20.34 -17.38 5.28
CA SER A 186 -20.30 -18.09 4.00
C SER A 186 -21.16 -17.48 2.90
N SER A 187 -22.22 -16.72 3.23
CA SER A 187 -23.07 -16.04 2.24
C SER A 187 -22.45 -14.77 1.65
N ASN A 188 -21.33 -14.28 2.21
CA ASN A 188 -20.57 -13.18 1.64
C ASN A 188 -19.65 -13.62 0.48
N CYS A 189 -19.39 -14.92 0.35
CA CYS A 189 -18.77 -15.46 -0.85
C CYS A 189 -19.82 -15.76 -1.93
N ASN A 190 -19.40 -15.80 -3.17
CA ASN A 190 -20.24 -16.05 -4.32
C ASN A 190 -19.43 -16.76 -5.42
N LYS A 191 -19.92 -16.80 -6.66
CA LYS A 191 -19.20 -17.43 -7.76
C LYS A 191 -18.00 -16.63 -8.29
N LYS A 192 -17.86 -15.35 -7.91
CA LYS A 192 -16.75 -14.47 -8.22
C LYS A 192 -15.71 -14.45 -7.10
N LEU A 193 -16.13 -14.16 -5.88
CA LEU A 193 -15.35 -14.28 -4.67
C LEU A 193 -15.61 -15.67 -4.06
N ILE A 194 -14.78 -16.64 -4.41
CA ILE A 194 -15.03 -18.06 -4.07
C ILE A 194 -14.41 -18.51 -2.76
N GLY A 195 -13.62 -17.67 -2.12
CA GLY A 195 -12.99 -17.95 -0.83
C GLY A 195 -12.53 -16.70 -0.11
N ALA A 196 -12.53 -16.77 1.20
CA ALA A 196 -12.02 -15.71 2.07
C ALA A 196 -11.52 -16.31 3.38
N ARG A 197 -10.33 -15.92 3.79
CA ARG A 197 -9.67 -16.36 5.04
C ARG A 197 -9.12 -15.17 5.79
N TYR A 198 -8.94 -15.32 7.10
CA TYR A 198 -8.22 -14.39 7.95
C TYR A 198 -7.33 -15.16 8.93
N TYR A 199 -6.35 -14.48 9.50
CA TYR A 199 -5.36 -15.06 10.40
C TYR A 199 -5.18 -14.18 11.64
N ASP A 200 -4.69 -14.79 12.72
CA ASP A 200 -4.24 -14.03 13.88
C ASP A 200 -3.03 -13.16 13.48
N LEU A 201 -3.17 -11.86 13.62
CA LEU A 201 -2.15 -10.86 13.26
C LEU A 201 -1.17 -10.59 14.42
N GLY A 202 -1.29 -11.30 15.54
CA GLY A 202 -0.36 -11.20 16.66
C GLY A 202 -0.34 -9.82 17.32
N GLU A 203 0.87 -9.29 17.56
CA GLU A 203 1.09 -7.98 18.21
C GLU A 203 0.80 -6.78 17.29
N VAL A 204 0.64 -7.03 15.97
CA VAL A 204 0.32 -5.99 14.97
C VAL A 204 -1.13 -5.52 15.08
N SER A 205 -1.96 -6.14 15.92
CA SER A 205 -3.37 -5.79 16.09
C SER A 205 -3.69 -5.44 17.54
N SER A 206 -3.26 -4.28 18.01
CA SER A 206 -3.46 -3.91 19.43
C SER A 206 -4.88 -3.44 19.77
N TRP A 207 -5.75 -3.05 18.81
CA TRP A 207 -6.99 -2.35 19.19
C TRP A 207 -8.28 -2.71 18.43
N SER A 208 -8.31 -3.41 17.31
CA SER A 208 -9.57 -3.78 16.65
C SER A 208 -9.46 -4.57 15.34
N SER A 209 -8.49 -5.47 15.16
CA SER A 209 -8.65 -6.36 14.01
C SER A 209 -9.82 -7.29 14.31
N SER A 210 -10.94 -7.06 13.63
CA SER A 210 -12.03 -8.02 13.66
C SER A 210 -11.49 -9.36 13.19
N ASN A 211 -11.81 -10.42 13.92
CA ASN A 211 -11.58 -11.80 13.46
C ASN A 211 -12.50 -12.05 12.26
N SER A 212 -12.16 -11.48 11.11
CA SER A 212 -12.99 -11.44 9.91
C SER A 212 -12.15 -11.27 8.65
N PRO A 213 -12.54 -11.87 7.52
CA PRO A 213 -11.96 -11.58 6.22
C PRO A 213 -12.29 -10.18 5.68
N ARG A 214 -13.21 -9.45 6.35
CA ARG A 214 -13.65 -8.11 5.90
C ARG A 214 -12.52 -7.11 5.92
N ASP A 215 -12.49 -6.26 4.91
CA ASP A 215 -11.49 -5.20 4.75
C ASP A 215 -11.86 -3.97 5.57
N GLU A 216 -10.97 -3.56 6.47
CA GLU A 216 -11.11 -2.35 7.28
C GLU A 216 -10.21 -1.22 6.77
N ALA A 217 -9.10 -1.57 6.10
CA ALA A 217 -8.15 -0.64 5.51
C ALA A 217 -8.56 -0.16 4.10
N GLY A 218 -9.35 -0.96 3.37
CA GLY A 218 -9.78 -0.67 2.00
C GLY A 218 -8.77 -1.08 0.93
N HIS A 219 -7.53 -1.44 1.31
CA HIS A 219 -6.46 -1.76 0.38
C HIS A 219 -6.71 -3.09 -0.34
N GLY A 220 -7.06 -4.16 0.36
CA GLY A 220 -7.32 -5.46 -0.24
C GLY A 220 -8.55 -5.46 -1.17
N THR A 221 -9.57 -4.68 -0.85
CA THR A 221 -10.71 -4.44 -1.75
C THR A 221 -10.26 -3.75 -3.04
N HIS A 222 -9.38 -2.77 -2.92
CA HIS A 222 -8.83 -2.03 -4.05
C HIS A 222 -7.95 -2.94 -4.92
N THR A 223 -7.01 -3.68 -4.36
CA THR A 223 -6.14 -4.60 -5.11
C THR A 223 -6.94 -5.73 -5.78
N SER A 224 -7.94 -6.30 -5.09
CA SER A 224 -8.84 -7.31 -5.63
C SER A 224 -9.65 -6.79 -6.82
N SER A 225 -10.23 -5.60 -6.68
CA SER A 225 -11.01 -4.97 -7.77
C SER A 225 -10.12 -4.58 -8.95
N THR A 226 -8.88 -4.16 -8.69
CA THR A 226 -7.90 -3.86 -9.74
C THR A 226 -7.44 -5.14 -10.45
N ALA A 227 -7.21 -6.23 -9.72
CA ALA A 227 -6.80 -7.50 -10.32
C ALA A 227 -7.91 -8.10 -11.18
N ALA A 228 -9.13 -8.20 -10.64
CA ALA A 228 -10.20 -8.98 -11.28
C ALA A 228 -11.61 -8.40 -11.12
N GLY A 229 -11.79 -7.16 -10.70
CA GLY A 229 -13.12 -6.56 -10.56
C GLY A 229 -13.90 -6.52 -11.86
N ASN A 230 -15.22 -6.71 -11.78
CA ASN A 230 -16.13 -6.51 -12.90
C ASN A 230 -16.14 -5.05 -13.36
N ALA A 231 -16.66 -4.79 -14.56
CA ALA A 231 -16.86 -3.44 -15.05
C ALA A 231 -17.99 -2.74 -14.27
N VAL A 232 -17.67 -1.67 -13.55
CA VAL A 232 -18.61 -0.84 -12.80
C VAL A 232 -18.70 0.52 -13.48
N THR A 233 -19.82 0.80 -14.13
CA THR A 233 -20.07 2.07 -14.82
C THR A 233 -20.43 3.17 -13.82
N GLY A 234 -20.08 4.43 -14.15
CA GLY A 234 -20.36 5.58 -13.30
C GLY A 234 -19.46 5.69 -12.06
N ALA A 235 -18.39 4.90 -12.00
CA ALA A 235 -17.38 5.02 -10.94
C ALA A 235 -16.72 6.40 -11.02
N SER A 236 -16.51 7.04 -9.85
CA SER A 236 -15.81 8.32 -9.75
C SER A 236 -15.28 8.51 -8.33
N TYR A 237 -14.27 9.35 -8.19
CA TYR A 237 -13.80 9.83 -6.89
C TYR A 237 -14.43 11.21 -6.62
N TYR A 238 -15.58 11.24 -5.94
CA TYR A 238 -16.35 12.47 -5.67
C TYR A 238 -16.59 13.33 -6.93
N GLY A 239 -16.87 12.68 -8.07
CA GLY A 239 -17.07 13.33 -9.36
C GLY A 239 -15.81 13.49 -10.21
N LEU A 240 -14.61 13.31 -9.66
CA LEU A 240 -13.37 13.24 -10.42
C LEU A 240 -13.16 11.84 -11.02
N ALA A 241 -12.39 11.75 -12.08
CA ALA A 241 -12.07 10.50 -12.78
C ALA A 241 -13.30 9.65 -13.14
N SER A 242 -14.43 10.28 -13.43
CA SER A 242 -15.67 9.59 -13.79
C SER A 242 -15.47 8.70 -15.01
N GLY A 243 -15.98 7.45 -14.92
CA GLY A 243 -15.86 6.47 -16.00
C GLY A 243 -16.32 5.08 -15.59
N THR A 244 -15.77 4.06 -16.25
CA THR A 244 -15.99 2.66 -15.92
C THR A 244 -14.77 2.11 -15.23
N ALA A 245 -14.90 1.71 -13.96
CA ALA A 245 -13.86 0.96 -13.25
C ALA A 245 -13.97 -0.52 -13.61
N LYS A 246 -12.83 -1.17 -13.88
CA LYS A 246 -12.77 -2.63 -14.14
C LYS A 246 -11.40 -3.16 -13.74
N GLY A 247 -11.34 -4.44 -13.41
CA GLY A 247 -10.10 -5.16 -13.18
C GLY A 247 -9.43 -5.63 -14.47
N GLY A 248 -8.18 -6.00 -14.37
CA GLY A 248 -7.41 -6.50 -15.48
C GLY A 248 -7.92 -7.84 -16.02
N SER A 249 -8.33 -8.74 -15.14
CA SER A 249 -8.88 -10.05 -15.49
C SER A 249 -10.29 -10.22 -14.92
N ALA A 250 -11.24 -9.42 -15.40
CA ALA A 250 -12.61 -9.40 -14.88
C ALA A 250 -13.31 -10.78 -14.89
N ALA A 251 -12.89 -11.70 -15.77
CA ALA A 251 -13.42 -13.06 -15.83
C ALA A 251 -12.80 -14.02 -14.80
N SER A 252 -11.70 -13.67 -14.13
CA SER A 252 -11.07 -14.50 -13.10
C SER A 252 -11.83 -14.45 -11.78
N ARG A 253 -11.71 -15.54 -11.01
CA ARG A 253 -12.27 -15.65 -9.66
C ARG A 253 -11.27 -15.15 -8.63
N LEU A 254 -11.74 -14.79 -7.45
CA LEU A 254 -10.95 -14.23 -6.36
C LEU A 254 -11.01 -15.12 -5.13
N ALA A 255 -9.89 -15.21 -4.42
CA ALA A 255 -9.81 -15.73 -3.07
C ALA A 255 -8.97 -14.76 -2.22
N MET A 256 -9.52 -14.28 -1.12
CA MET A 256 -8.87 -13.34 -0.21
C MET A 256 -8.25 -14.06 0.97
N TYR A 257 -7.02 -13.71 1.29
CA TYR A 257 -6.28 -14.14 2.47
C TYR A 257 -5.87 -12.88 3.24
N ARG A 258 -6.66 -12.53 4.26
CA ARG A 258 -6.40 -11.33 5.06
C ARG A 258 -5.22 -11.57 5.99
N VAL A 259 -4.09 -10.96 5.65
CA VAL A 259 -2.81 -11.06 6.37
C VAL A 259 -2.36 -9.73 6.98
N CYS A 260 -3.14 -8.67 6.78
CA CYS A 260 -2.83 -7.31 7.21
C CYS A 260 -3.96 -6.66 8.02
N SER A 261 -3.58 -5.71 8.88
CA SER A 261 -4.42 -4.70 9.51
C SER A 261 -3.97 -3.29 9.07
N ASP A 262 -4.56 -2.25 9.66
CA ASP A 262 -4.13 -0.86 9.48
C ASP A 262 -2.70 -0.61 10.00
N GLU A 263 -2.26 -1.41 10.97
CA GLU A 263 -0.95 -1.28 11.60
C GLU A 263 0.16 -2.04 10.85
N GLY A 264 -0.20 -2.88 9.88
CA GLY A 264 0.73 -3.65 9.05
C GLY A 264 0.34 -5.11 8.87
N CYS A 265 1.27 -5.90 8.31
CA CYS A 265 1.07 -7.29 7.92
C CYS A 265 2.05 -8.19 8.66
N ALA A 266 1.54 -9.15 9.44
CA ALA A 266 2.38 -10.08 10.18
C ALA A 266 2.99 -11.14 9.26
N GLY A 267 4.29 -11.37 9.36
CA GLY A 267 4.99 -12.36 8.53
C GLY A 267 4.48 -13.79 8.73
N SER A 268 4.06 -14.12 9.94
CA SER A 268 3.42 -15.41 10.26
C SER A 268 2.08 -15.57 9.54
N ALA A 269 1.27 -14.52 9.47
CA ALA A 269 0.01 -14.53 8.73
C ALA A 269 0.26 -14.58 7.21
N ILE A 270 1.28 -13.88 6.68
CA ILE A 270 1.70 -13.95 5.28
C ILE A 270 2.03 -15.39 4.90
N LEU A 271 2.84 -16.08 5.71
CA LEU A 271 3.18 -17.48 5.46
C LEU A 271 1.96 -18.40 5.53
N ALA A 272 1.04 -18.19 6.48
CA ALA A 272 -0.21 -18.94 6.55
C ALA A 272 -1.09 -18.71 5.31
N GLY A 273 -1.18 -17.45 4.84
CA GLY A 273 -1.87 -17.10 3.61
C GLY A 273 -1.28 -17.82 2.39
N PHE A 274 0.05 -17.88 2.25
CA PHE A 274 0.70 -18.65 1.19
C PHE A 274 0.41 -20.14 1.29
N ASP A 275 0.54 -20.73 2.49
CA ASP A 275 0.31 -22.16 2.70
C ASP A 275 -1.12 -22.56 2.32
N ASP A 276 -2.11 -21.80 2.82
CA ASP A 276 -3.51 -22.05 2.51
C ASP A 276 -3.84 -21.78 1.03
N ALA A 277 -3.32 -20.71 0.42
CA ALA A 277 -3.56 -20.41 -0.99
C ALA A 277 -3.05 -21.53 -1.91
N ILE A 278 -1.88 -22.09 -1.60
CA ILE A 278 -1.33 -23.26 -2.30
C ILE A 278 -2.25 -24.48 -2.09
N GLY A 279 -2.71 -24.71 -0.86
CA GLY A 279 -3.58 -25.83 -0.50
C GLY A 279 -4.97 -25.73 -1.12
N ASP A 280 -5.53 -24.53 -1.18
CA ASP A 280 -6.84 -24.22 -1.74
C ASP A 280 -6.88 -24.34 -3.27
N GLY A 281 -5.72 -24.24 -3.93
CA GLY A 281 -5.58 -24.44 -5.37
C GLY A 281 -5.73 -23.17 -6.19
N VAL A 282 -5.20 -22.04 -5.73
CA VAL A 282 -5.09 -20.82 -6.55
C VAL A 282 -4.07 -21.03 -7.69
N HIS A 283 -4.24 -20.28 -8.77
CA HIS A 283 -3.32 -20.33 -9.94
C HIS A 283 -2.29 -19.22 -9.90
N VAL A 284 -2.65 -18.08 -9.31
CA VAL A 284 -1.81 -16.90 -9.16
C VAL A 284 -1.98 -16.34 -7.76
N ILE A 285 -0.88 -15.89 -7.16
CA ILE A 285 -0.90 -15.16 -5.88
C ILE A 285 -0.42 -13.73 -6.14
N SER A 286 -1.22 -12.76 -5.73
CA SER A 286 -0.91 -11.33 -5.76
C SER A 286 -0.57 -10.85 -4.36
N VAL A 287 0.59 -10.18 -4.22
CA VAL A 287 1.12 -9.71 -2.93
C VAL A 287 1.50 -8.24 -3.06
N SER A 288 0.59 -7.36 -2.65
CA SER A 288 0.77 -5.90 -2.72
C SER A 288 1.30 -5.34 -1.39
N LEU A 289 2.31 -5.99 -0.84
CA LEU A 289 2.96 -5.62 0.42
C LEU A 289 4.45 -5.98 0.36
N GLY A 290 5.26 -5.43 1.25
CA GLY A 290 6.69 -5.69 1.29
C GLY A 290 7.36 -5.21 2.58
N ALA A 291 8.58 -5.67 2.81
CA ALA A 291 9.43 -5.22 3.90
C ALA A 291 9.91 -3.78 3.66
N SER A 292 10.36 -3.12 4.71
CA SER A 292 11.15 -1.89 4.56
C SER A 292 12.46 -2.21 3.82
N PRO A 293 12.87 -1.42 2.81
CA PRO A 293 14.13 -1.68 2.10
C PRO A 293 15.37 -1.59 3.00
N TYR A 294 15.24 -0.96 4.17
CA TYR A 294 16.32 -0.84 5.15
C TYR A 294 16.43 -2.05 6.09
N PHE A 295 15.47 -2.97 6.04
CA PHE A 295 15.39 -4.19 6.86
C PHE A 295 15.03 -5.39 5.98
N SER A 296 15.86 -5.68 4.97
CA SER A 296 15.64 -6.83 4.09
C SER A 296 16.27 -8.08 4.73
N PRO A 297 15.49 -9.04 5.22
CA PRO A 297 16.01 -10.30 5.74
C PRO A 297 16.55 -11.16 4.60
N ASP A 298 17.41 -12.13 4.91
CA ASP A 298 17.82 -13.14 3.94
C ASP A 298 16.59 -13.91 3.40
N PHE A 299 16.66 -14.41 2.17
CA PHE A 299 15.53 -15.14 1.55
C PHE A 299 15.04 -16.35 2.36
N SER A 300 15.90 -16.93 3.18
CA SER A 300 15.55 -18.03 4.09
C SER A 300 14.83 -17.59 5.37
N GLU A 301 14.72 -16.27 5.59
CA GLU A 301 14.08 -15.66 6.75
C GLU A 301 13.00 -14.63 6.32
N ASP A 302 12.79 -14.45 5.02
CA ASP A 302 11.76 -13.59 4.44
C ASP A 302 10.47 -14.39 4.17
N PRO A 303 9.37 -14.13 4.88
CA PRO A 303 8.08 -14.79 4.67
C PRO A 303 7.59 -14.78 3.22
N ILE A 304 7.77 -13.68 2.50
CA ILE A 304 7.34 -13.58 1.09
C ILE A 304 8.25 -14.43 0.21
N ALA A 305 9.55 -14.39 0.42
CA ALA A 305 10.49 -15.20 -0.35
C ALA A 305 10.25 -16.71 -0.09
N ILE A 306 10.07 -17.12 1.16
CA ILE A 306 9.77 -18.52 1.52
C ILE A 306 8.46 -18.98 0.91
N GLY A 307 7.36 -18.25 1.14
CA GLY A 307 6.02 -18.62 0.66
C GLY A 307 5.97 -18.69 -0.86
N SER A 308 6.53 -17.69 -1.54
CA SER A 308 6.60 -17.64 -3.00
C SER A 308 7.45 -18.74 -3.62
N PHE A 309 8.57 -19.13 -2.98
CA PHE A 309 9.38 -20.27 -3.42
C PHE A 309 8.55 -21.56 -3.51
N HIS A 310 7.81 -21.86 -2.46
CA HIS A 310 6.97 -23.06 -2.42
C HIS A 310 5.76 -22.97 -3.34
N ALA A 311 5.17 -21.78 -3.53
CA ALA A 311 4.11 -21.55 -4.49
C ALA A 311 4.58 -21.86 -5.92
N VAL A 312 5.72 -21.28 -6.32
CA VAL A 312 6.31 -21.51 -7.65
C VAL A 312 6.71 -22.97 -7.85
N ALA A 313 7.26 -23.63 -6.83
CA ALA A 313 7.57 -25.06 -6.88
C ALA A 313 6.31 -25.95 -7.06
N LYS A 314 5.12 -25.42 -6.79
CA LYS A 314 3.81 -26.06 -7.03
C LYS A 314 3.13 -25.59 -8.32
N GLY A 315 3.78 -24.74 -9.12
CA GLY A 315 3.25 -24.20 -10.37
C GLY A 315 2.33 -22.99 -10.19
N VAL A 316 2.28 -22.38 -9.00
CA VAL A 316 1.53 -21.16 -8.72
C VAL A 316 2.43 -19.95 -9.00
N ILE A 317 1.97 -19.01 -9.81
CA ILE A 317 2.72 -17.79 -10.13
C ILE A 317 2.55 -16.78 -8.99
N VAL A 318 3.66 -16.16 -8.58
CA VAL A 318 3.63 -15.12 -7.53
C VAL A 318 4.08 -13.79 -8.10
N VAL A 319 3.23 -12.78 -7.92
CA VAL A 319 3.43 -11.41 -8.37
C VAL A 319 3.46 -10.49 -7.15
N CYS A 320 4.54 -9.71 -7.01
CA CYS A 320 4.72 -8.80 -5.88
C CYS A 320 5.05 -7.39 -6.35
N SER A 321 4.73 -6.39 -5.53
CA SER A 321 5.16 -5.00 -5.74
C SER A 321 6.66 -4.83 -5.49
N ALA A 322 7.29 -3.91 -6.24
CA ALA A 322 8.69 -3.55 -6.06
C ALA A 322 8.94 -2.63 -4.84
N GLY A 323 7.87 -2.07 -4.28
CA GLY A 323 7.92 -1.14 -3.15
C GLY A 323 7.65 0.32 -3.53
N ASN A 324 7.41 1.14 -2.50
CA ASN A 324 7.07 2.58 -2.60
C ASN A 324 8.12 3.50 -1.96
N SER A 325 9.35 3.04 -1.81
CA SER A 325 10.41 3.79 -1.14
C SER A 325 11.35 4.51 -2.12
N GLY A 326 10.86 4.84 -3.35
CA GLY A 326 11.56 5.69 -4.28
C GLY A 326 11.50 7.17 -3.88
N PRO A 327 12.27 8.04 -4.55
CA PRO A 327 13.11 7.76 -5.72
C PRO A 327 14.50 7.24 -5.38
N GLU A 328 14.78 6.97 -4.12
CA GLU A 328 16.09 6.56 -3.63
C GLU A 328 16.54 5.23 -4.27
N ALA A 329 17.83 5.14 -4.60
CA ALA A 329 18.42 3.91 -5.10
C ALA A 329 18.46 2.82 -4.02
N SER A 330 18.50 1.57 -4.44
CA SER A 330 18.58 0.39 -3.57
C SER A 330 17.36 0.19 -2.67
N THR A 331 16.18 0.60 -3.14
CA THR A 331 14.92 0.51 -2.40
C THR A 331 13.98 -0.59 -2.91
N VAL A 332 14.33 -1.33 -3.97
CA VAL A 332 13.53 -2.46 -4.47
C VAL A 332 13.47 -3.57 -3.43
N VAL A 333 12.26 -3.98 -3.08
CA VAL A 333 11.93 -5.13 -2.21
C VAL A 333 11.33 -6.28 -3.02
N ASN A 334 11.02 -7.41 -2.38
CA ASN A 334 10.47 -8.60 -3.04
C ASN A 334 11.36 -9.10 -4.18
N ALA A 335 12.68 -9.08 -3.98
CA ALA A 335 13.68 -9.30 -5.01
C ALA A 335 14.08 -10.77 -5.23
N ALA A 336 13.42 -11.73 -4.58
CA ALA A 336 13.75 -13.15 -4.74
C ALA A 336 13.62 -13.59 -6.21
N PRO A 337 14.54 -14.45 -6.74
CA PRO A 337 14.62 -14.75 -8.18
C PRO A 337 13.36 -15.39 -8.76
N TRP A 338 12.58 -16.07 -7.95
CA TRP A 338 11.35 -16.77 -8.34
C TRP A 338 10.08 -15.89 -8.26
N ILE A 339 10.18 -14.67 -7.75
CA ILE A 339 9.09 -13.71 -7.67
C ILE A 339 9.08 -12.86 -8.93
N MET A 340 7.90 -12.57 -9.45
CA MET A 340 7.67 -11.56 -10.46
C MET A 340 7.46 -10.21 -9.78
N THR A 341 8.45 -9.31 -9.88
CA THR A 341 8.47 -8.03 -9.17
C THR A 341 8.06 -6.89 -10.09
N VAL A 342 7.04 -6.12 -9.71
CA VAL A 342 6.41 -5.09 -10.55
C VAL A 342 6.55 -3.71 -9.91
N ALA A 343 7.10 -2.75 -10.67
CA ALA A 343 7.23 -1.35 -10.29
C ALA A 343 6.06 -0.51 -10.79
N ALA A 344 5.91 0.71 -10.27
CA ALA A 344 4.84 1.63 -10.60
C ALA A 344 5.24 2.69 -11.64
N THR A 345 4.32 3.02 -12.56
CA THR A 345 4.43 4.16 -13.48
C THR A 345 3.22 5.07 -13.38
N THR A 346 3.35 6.31 -13.87
CA THR A 346 2.20 7.20 -14.06
C THR A 346 1.40 6.79 -15.30
N ILE A 347 0.17 7.31 -15.39
CA ILE A 347 -0.69 7.19 -16.57
C ILE A 347 -0.95 8.59 -17.15
N ASP A 348 -1.66 8.67 -18.28
CA ASP A 348 -2.00 9.90 -18.97
C ASP A 348 -3.16 10.70 -18.36
N ARG A 349 -3.48 10.48 -17.09
CA ARG A 349 -4.47 11.24 -16.34
C ARG A 349 -3.83 12.08 -15.26
N ALA A 350 -4.24 13.36 -15.16
CA ALA A 350 -3.87 14.27 -14.09
C ALA A 350 -5.12 14.91 -13.46
N PHE A 351 -4.96 15.44 -12.26
CA PHE A 351 -5.95 16.27 -11.60
C PHE A 351 -5.40 17.68 -11.51
N GLU A 352 -5.92 18.59 -12.35
CA GLU A 352 -5.48 19.98 -12.38
C GLU A 352 -6.29 20.83 -11.42
N SER A 353 -5.59 21.69 -10.69
CA SER A 353 -6.13 22.68 -9.76
C SER A 353 -5.29 23.94 -9.91
N ASP A 354 -5.80 24.90 -10.65
CA ASP A 354 -5.04 26.08 -11.10
C ASP A 354 -5.07 27.21 -10.08
N VAL A 355 -4.01 28.01 -10.05
CA VAL A 355 -3.96 29.30 -9.36
C VAL A 355 -4.32 30.40 -10.34
N VAL A 356 -5.43 31.09 -10.10
CA VAL A 356 -5.86 32.27 -10.90
C VAL A 356 -5.42 33.53 -10.18
N LEU A 357 -4.60 34.36 -10.88
CA LEU A 357 -4.05 35.59 -10.34
C LEU A 357 -4.94 36.81 -10.68
N GLY A 358 -4.94 37.83 -9.84
CA GLY A 358 -5.64 39.09 -10.11
C GLY A 358 -5.07 39.85 -11.30
N GLY A 359 -5.86 40.78 -11.85
CA GLY A 359 -5.43 41.66 -12.94
C GLY A 359 -5.45 41.05 -14.36
N ASN A 360 -6.41 40.17 -14.68
CA ASN A 360 -6.55 39.48 -15.98
C ASN A 360 -5.32 38.66 -16.40
N ARG A 361 -4.56 38.12 -15.45
CA ARG A 361 -3.39 37.32 -15.73
C ARG A 361 -3.76 35.85 -15.97
N THR A 362 -2.90 35.19 -16.73
CA THR A 362 -3.03 33.76 -17.04
C THR A 362 -3.03 32.91 -15.77
N ALA A 363 -3.83 31.86 -15.72
CA ALA A 363 -3.80 30.90 -14.65
C ALA A 363 -2.47 30.14 -14.62
N VAL A 364 -1.91 29.98 -13.44
CA VAL A 364 -0.71 29.14 -13.20
C VAL A 364 -1.17 27.72 -12.97
N LYS A 365 -0.67 26.80 -13.79
CA LYS A 365 -1.05 25.39 -13.74
C LYS A 365 -0.54 24.72 -12.46
N GLY A 366 -1.47 24.11 -11.74
CA GLY A 366 -1.19 23.32 -10.55
C GLY A 366 -1.86 21.96 -10.58
N GLY A 367 -1.48 21.09 -9.65
CA GLY A 367 -2.03 19.74 -9.52
C GLY A 367 -2.38 19.43 -8.07
N ALA A 368 -3.63 19.07 -7.83
CA ALA A 368 -4.11 18.59 -6.52
C ALA A 368 -5.49 17.98 -6.66
N ILE A 369 -5.87 17.10 -5.73
CA ILE A 369 -7.27 16.76 -5.52
C ILE A 369 -7.78 17.63 -4.37
N ASN A 370 -8.44 18.73 -4.69
CA ASN A 370 -9.15 19.57 -3.74
C ASN A 370 -10.56 19.89 -4.24
N PHE A 371 -11.49 19.99 -3.33
CA PHE A 371 -12.88 20.36 -3.59
C PHE A 371 -13.15 21.79 -3.13
N SER A 372 -12.17 22.66 -3.37
CA SER A 372 -12.20 24.06 -2.97
C SER A 372 -13.53 24.74 -3.29
N ASN A 373 -14.08 25.42 -2.31
CA ASN A 373 -15.26 26.29 -2.47
C ASN A 373 -14.89 27.78 -2.46
N LEU A 374 -13.62 28.10 -2.73
CA LEU A 374 -13.19 29.50 -2.89
C LEU A 374 -13.93 30.17 -4.05
N ASP A 375 -14.15 31.48 -3.92
CA ASP A 375 -14.70 32.27 -5.02
C ASP A 375 -13.83 32.13 -6.26
N LYS A 376 -14.46 31.97 -7.41
CA LYS A 376 -13.76 31.83 -8.70
C LYS A 376 -12.98 33.10 -9.08
N SER A 377 -13.38 34.24 -8.54
CA SER A 377 -12.67 35.51 -8.76
C SER A 377 -11.45 35.59 -7.82
N PRO A 378 -10.27 35.99 -8.33
CA PRO A 378 -9.07 36.13 -7.52
C PRO A 378 -9.17 37.33 -6.57
N LYS A 379 -9.57 37.09 -5.33
CA LYS A 379 -9.79 38.12 -4.30
C LYS A 379 -9.10 37.87 -2.98
N TYR A 380 -8.50 36.68 -2.81
CA TYR A 380 -7.82 36.33 -1.56
C TYR A 380 -6.39 36.83 -1.60
N PRO A 381 -5.92 37.60 -0.60
CA PRO A 381 -4.54 38.07 -0.56
C PRO A 381 -3.55 36.90 -0.65
N LEU A 382 -2.54 37.05 -1.51
CA LEU A 382 -1.51 36.07 -1.74
C LEU A 382 -0.19 36.53 -1.11
N ILE A 383 0.41 35.72 -0.24
CA ILE A 383 1.71 36.00 0.39
C ILE A 383 2.65 34.79 0.29
N THR A 384 3.94 35.04 0.45
CA THR A 384 4.92 33.96 0.64
C THR A 384 5.00 33.55 2.12
N GLY A 385 5.38 32.30 2.41
CA GLY A 385 5.69 31.87 3.76
C GLY A 385 6.73 32.75 4.45
N ALA A 386 7.78 33.16 3.71
CA ALA A 386 8.80 34.09 4.20
C ALA A 386 8.19 35.43 4.69
N SER A 387 7.20 35.97 3.97
CA SER A 387 6.49 37.22 4.37
C SER A 387 5.59 36.99 5.59
N GLY A 388 5.09 35.76 5.76
CA GLY A 388 4.27 35.33 6.90
C GLY A 388 5.08 35.03 8.16
N LYS A 389 6.39 35.10 8.12
CA LYS A 389 7.30 34.68 9.20
C LYS A 389 6.97 35.28 10.58
N SER A 390 7.04 34.47 11.62
CA SER A 390 7.00 34.89 13.01
C SER A 390 8.27 35.64 13.41
N SER A 391 8.14 36.63 14.29
CA SER A 391 9.28 37.37 14.83
C SER A 391 10.19 36.52 15.71
N SER A 392 9.69 35.40 16.23
CA SER A 392 10.44 34.46 17.07
C SER A 392 11.42 33.57 16.28
N VAL A 393 11.30 33.53 14.96
CA VAL A 393 12.09 32.66 14.10
C VAL A 393 13.24 33.43 13.47
N SER A 394 14.47 32.92 13.61
CA SER A 394 15.66 33.46 12.94
C SER A 394 15.73 32.96 11.50
N GLY A 395 16.16 33.84 10.56
CA GLY A 395 16.19 33.51 9.15
C GLY A 395 14.80 33.44 8.49
N THR A 396 14.73 33.11 7.21
CA THR A 396 13.50 33.01 6.43
C THR A 396 13.26 31.64 5.83
N ASP A 397 14.25 30.77 5.89
CA ASP A 397 14.24 29.49 5.21
C ASP A 397 13.11 28.58 5.68
N SER A 398 13.06 28.25 6.97
CA SER A 398 11.97 27.40 7.54
C SER A 398 10.59 28.02 7.33
N ALA A 399 10.46 29.35 7.39
CA ALA A 399 9.21 30.03 7.13
C ALA A 399 8.84 30.01 5.64
N SER A 400 9.80 30.05 4.72
CA SER A 400 9.56 29.91 3.28
C SER A 400 9.05 28.52 2.93
N HIS A 401 9.42 27.51 3.73
CA HIS A 401 8.92 26.13 3.66
C HIS A 401 7.66 25.89 4.48
N CYS A 402 7.15 26.93 5.15
CA CYS A 402 5.96 26.86 6.01
C CYS A 402 6.04 25.75 7.07
N GLU A 403 7.23 25.56 7.64
CA GLU A 403 7.44 24.57 8.71
C GLU A 403 6.61 24.94 9.95
N PRO A 404 6.09 23.95 10.70
CA PRO A 404 5.26 24.20 11.89
C PRO A 404 5.90 25.15 12.88
N GLY A 405 5.10 26.08 13.42
CA GLY A 405 5.55 27.09 14.39
C GLY A 405 6.38 28.24 13.82
N THR A 406 6.64 28.27 12.50
CA THR A 406 7.49 29.32 11.87
C THR A 406 6.68 30.53 11.39
N LEU A 407 5.38 30.42 11.25
CA LEU A 407 4.50 31.45 10.71
C LEU A 407 3.74 32.19 11.80
N ASN A 408 3.43 33.46 11.52
CA ASN A 408 2.57 34.28 12.39
C ASN A 408 1.12 34.24 11.91
N ALA A 409 0.23 33.67 12.70
CA ALA A 409 -1.18 33.52 12.38
C ALA A 409 -1.85 34.85 11.98
N SER A 410 -1.52 35.98 12.62
CA SER A 410 -2.10 37.28 12.26
C SER A 410 -1.69 37.78 10.87
N LYS A 411 -0.53 37.35 10.37
CA LYS A 411 -0.06 37.71 9.04
C LYS A 411 -0.66 36.84 7.92
N ILE A 412 -1.03 35.58 8.24
CA ILE A 412 -1.51 34.61 7.23
C ILE A 412 -3.03 34.40 7.24
N LYS A 413 -3.71 34.79 8.32
CA LYS A 413 -5.17 34.64 8.44
C LYS A 413 -5.91 35.28 7.25
N GLY A 414 -6.80 34.52 6.62
CA GLY A 414 -7.60 34.96 5.48
C GLY A 414 -6.81 35.03 4.16
N LYS A 415 -5.60 34.51 4.09
CA LYS A 415 -4.74 34.60 2.91
C LYS A 415 -4.44 33.22 2.31
N ILE A 416 -4.02 33.21 1.04
CA ILE A 416 -3.37 32.09 0.39
C ILE A 416 -1.87 32.22 0.61
N VAL A 417 -1.21 31.12 1.07
CA VAL A 417 0.19 31.12 1.42
C VAL A 417 0.98 30.27 0.42
N LEU A 418 1.98 30.87 -0.22
CA LEU A 418 2.94 30.18 -1.11
C LEU A 418 4.09 29.62 -0.27
N CYS A 419 4.26 28.32 -0.25
CA CYS A 419 5.25 27.58 0.53
C CYS A 419 6.13 26.73 -0.38
N ASN A 420 7.43 26.69 -0.12
CA ASN A 420 8.31 25.69 -0.72
C ASN A 420 8.09 24.33 -0.04
N HIS A 421 8.32 23.24 -0.78
CA HIS A 421 8.31 21.89 -0.24
C HIS A 421 9.41 21.04 -0.86
N SER A 422 10.13 20.31 0.00
CA SER A 422 11.13 19.32 -0.36
C SER A 422 10.96 18.05 0.46
N GLN A 423 11.57 16.95 0.05
CA GLN A 423 11.52 15.67 0.77
C GLN A 423 12.04 15.71 2.21
N SER A 424 12.99 16.63 2.49
CA SER A 424 13.57 16.77 3.83
C SER A 424 12.68 17.55 4.79
N ASP A 425 11.58 18.12 4.30
CA ASP A 425 10.67 18.94 5.09
C ASP A 425 9.71 18.08 5.93
N THR A 426 9.01 18.72 6.85
CA THR A 426 7.83 18.16 7.47
C THR A 426 6.78 17.80 6.39
N SER A 427 6.04 16.71 6.59
CA SER A 427 5.06 16.22 5.61
C SER A 427 4.06 17.30 5.17
N LYS A 428 3.59 17.20 3.93
CA LYS A 428 2.62 18.15 3.35
C LYS A 428 1.35 18.27 4.19
N SER A 429 0.86 17.17 4.75
CA SER A 429 -0.33 17.14 5.61
C SER A 429 -0.13 18.00 6.87
N VAL A 430 0.98 17.84 7.56
CA VAL A 430 1.29 18.61 8.78
C VAL A 430 1.42 20.10 8.48
N LYS A 431 2.06 20.49 7.36
CA LYS A 431 2.13 21.90 6.93
C LYS A 431 0.74 22.47 6.64
N VAL A 432 -0.09 21.70 5.96
CA VAL A 432 -1.46 22.12 5.62
C VAL A 432 -2.32 22.28 6.86
N ASP A 433 -2.24 21.35 7.81
CA ASP A 433 -2.96 21.43 9.10
C ASP A 433 -2.53 22.65 9.93
N GLU A 434 -1.24 22.96 9.95
CA GLU A 434 -0.70 24.17 10.58
C GLU A 434 -1.29 25.43 9.94
N LEU A 435 -1.23 25.54 8.59
CA LEU A 435 -1.78 26.67 7.86
C LEU A 435 -3.29 26.83 8.09
N LYS A 436 -4.04 25.75 8.05
CA LYS A 436 -5.48 25.72 8.32
C LYS A 436 -5.78 26.18 9.75
N SER A 437 -5.04 25.68 10.73
CA SER A 437 -5.19 26.06 12.14
C SER A 437 -4.85 27.53 12.39
N ALA A 438 -3.88 28.07 11.67
CA ALA A 438 -3.50 29.48 11.72
C ALA A 438 -4.45 30.40 10.91
N GLY A 439 -5.50 29.85 10.29
CA GLY A 439 -6.55 30.59 9.59
C GLY A 439 -6.23 31.02 8.17
N ALA A 440 -5.26 30.42 7.50
CA ALA A 440 -5.09 30.55 6.07
C ALA A 440 -6.33 30.02 5.33
N VAL A 441 -6.65 30.56 4.17
CA VAL A 441 -7.78 30.11 3.33
C VAL A 441 -7.36 29.18 2.21
N GLY A 442 -6.06 29.00 2.01
CA GLY A 442 -5.51 28.06 1.04
C GLY A 442 -3.99 28.11 1.02
N SER A 443 -3.38 27.17 0.32
CA SER A 443 -1.93 27.07 0.16
C SER A 443 -1.52 26.69 -1.25
N ILE A 444 -0.40 27.20 -1.70
CA ILE A 444 0.28 26.79 -2.93
C ILE A 444 1.62 26.19 -2.50
N LEU A 445 1.85 24.91 -2.79
CA LEU A 445 3.10 24.24 -2.49
C LEU A 445 3.97 24.17 -3.75
N VAL A 446 5.20 24.63 -3.65
CA VAL A 446 6.19 24.50 -4.75
C VAL A 446 6.86 23.16 -4.59
N ASN A 447 6.58 22.23 -5.50
CA ASN A 447 7.05 20.86 -5.42
C ASN A 447 7.30 20.29 -6.83
N ASP A 448 8.55 20.05 -7.19
CA ASP A 448 8.89 19.52 -8.52
C ASP A 448 8.83 18.00 -8.58
N ALA A 449 9.24 17.34 -7.52
CA ALA A 449 9.50 15.92 -7.53
C ALA A 449 8.23 15.07 -7.32
N GLU A 450 7.46 15.36 -6.27
CA GLU A 450 6.35 14.52 -5.85
C GLU A 450 5.04 14.82 -6.58
N ARG A 451 4.90 16.05 -7.14
CA ARG A 451 3.64 16.50 -7.75
C ARG A 451 3.17 15.65 -8.94
N ALA A 452 4.04 14.84 -9.53
CA ALA A 452 3.66 13.90 -10.58
C ALA A 452 2.65 12.85 -10.08
N VAL A 453 2.55 12.70 -8.75
CA VAL A 453 1.50 11.94 -8.07
C VAL A 453 0.66 12.92 -7.27
N THR A 454 -0.59 13.10 -7.69
CA THR A 454 -1.46 14.13 -7.15
C THR A 454 -1.88 13.83 -5.72
N THR A 455 -1.60 14.75 -4.79
CA THR A 455 -2.00 14.63 -3.38
C THR A 455 -3.46 15.05 -3.18
N ALA A 456 -4.19 14.34 -2.32
CA ALA A 456 -5.56 14.66 -1.94
C ALA A 456 -5.58 15.56 -0.70
N TYR A 457 -6.09 16.78 -0.86
CA TYR A 457 -6.26 17.77 0.22
C TYR A 457 -7.72 18.00 0.61
N LEU A 458 -8.63 17.39 -0.16
CA LEU A 458 -10.07 17.41 0.08
C LEU A 458 -10.66 18.83 0.19
N ASP A 459 -11.12 19.22 1.39
CA ASP A 459 -11.87 20.47 1.61
C ASP A 459 -10.98 21.70 1.76
N PHE A 460 -9.70 21.55 2.03
CA PHE A 460 -8.80 22.70 2.14
C PHE A 460 -8.19 23.03 0.77
N PRO A 461 -8.27 24.29 0.32
CA PRO A 461 -7.79 24.72 -0.98
C PRO A 461 -6.27 24.68 -1.08
N VAL A 462 -5.71 23.56 -1.55
CA VAL A 462 -4.27 23.42 -1.82
C VAL A 462 -4.06 23.04 -3.28
N THR A 463 -3.00 23.55 -3.87
CA THR A 463 -2.48 23.11 -5.15
C THR A 463 -0.96 23.05 -5.14
N GLU A 464 -0.37 22.13 -5.91
CA GLU A 464 1.07 21.98 -6.07
C GLU A 464 1.51 22.48 -7.43
N VAL A 465 2.53 23.34 -7.47
CA VAL A 465 3.09 23.91 -8.69
C VAL A 465 4.57 23.57 -8.83
N THR A 466 5.12 23.62 -10.04
CA THR A 466 6.57 23.46 -10.25
C THR A 466 7.33 24.70 -9.79
N SER A 467 8.64 24.54 -9.53
CA SER A 467 9.55 25.68 -9.29
C SER A 467 9.55 26.66 -10.46
N GLY A 468 9.48 26.16 -11.70
CA GLY A 468 9.32 27.01 -12.89
C GLY A 468 8.06 27.86 -12.85
N ALA A 469 6.91 27.27 -12.50
CA ALA A 469 5.65 27.99 -12.36
C ALA A 469 5.65 28.94 -11.15
N ALA A 470 6.39 28.62 -10.09
CA ALA A 470 6.55 29.49 -8.93
C ALA A 470 7.28 30.80 -9.24
N VAL A 471 8.14 30.84 -10.28
CA VAL A 471 8.77 32.09 -10.75
C VAL A 471 7.72 33.13 -11.15
N ASP A 472 6.66 32.70 -11.86
CA ASP A 472 5.56 33.59 -12.26
C ASP A 472 4.79 34.10 -11.05
N LEU A 473 4.56 33.23 -10.03
CA LEU A 473 3.90 33.61 -8.77
C LEU A 473 4.73 34.64 -7.99
N HIS A 474 6.03 34.41 -7.84
CA HIS A 474 6.94 35.36 -7.19
C HIS A 474 7.01 36.69 -7.92
N SER A 475 7.12 36.67 -9.26
CA SER A 475 7.12 37.86 -10.10
C SER A 475 5.82 38.66 -9.95
N TYR A 476 4.69 37.96 -9.89
CA TYR A 476 3.40 38.60 -9.64
C TYR A 476 3.33 39.23 -8.25
N ILE A 477 3.71 38.53 -7.21
CA ILE A 477 3.72 39.04 -5.83
C ILE A 477 4.61 40.29 -5.72
N ALA A 478 5.75 40.32 -6.43
CA ALA A 478 6.66 41.47 -6.42
C ALA A 478 6.17 42.66 -7.27
N SER A 479 5.30 42.42 -8.25
CA SER A 479 4.84 43.44 -9.21
C SER A 479 3.63 44.23 -8.76
N THR A 480 3.02 43.92 -7.64
CA THR A 480 1.80 44.61 -7.17
C THR A 480 1.82 44.74 -5.64
N SER A 481 1.28 45.86 -5.12
CA SER A 481 1.18 46.12 -3.69
C SER A 481 0.13 45.24 -3.00
N GLU A 482 -0.86 44.77 -3.73
CA GLU A 482 -1.95 43.93 -3.20
C GLU A 482 -2.14 42.68 -4.07
N PRO A 483 -1.21 41.73 -4.00
CA PRO A 483 -1.36 40.50 -4.78
C PRO A 483 -2.54 39.67 -4.25
N VAL A 484 -3.43 39.30 -5.17
CA VAL A 484 -4.61 38.47 -4.88
C VAL A 484 -4.67 37.26 -5.81
N ALA A 485 -5.19 36.15 -5.30
CA ALA A 485 -5.37 34.93 -6.10
C ALA A 485 -6.62 34.16 -5.66
N THR A 486 -6.95 33.14 -6.42
CA THR A 486 -7.83 32.04 -6.01
C THR A 486 -7.26 30.71 -6.45
N ILE A 487 -7.66 29.61 -5.82
CA ILE A 487 -7.32 28.23 -6.19
C ILE A 487 -8.59 27.57 -6.69
N THR A 488 -8.56 27.04 -7.92
CA THR A 488 -9.73 26.36 -8.48
C THR A 488 -9.90 24.95 -7.91
N PRO A 489 -11.13 24.44 -7.81
CA PRO A 489 -11.32 23.03 -7.50
C PRO A 489 -10.68 22.14 -8.58
N ALA A 490 -10.34 20.92 -8.19
CA ALA A 490 -9.72 19.96 -9.08
C ALA A 490 -10.63 19.58 -10.25
N ILE A 491 -10.04 19.43 -11.43
CA ILE A 491 -10.67 18.83 -12.60
C ILE A 491 -9.84 17.65 -13.11
N THR A 492 -10.51 16.68 -13.75
CA THR A 492 -9.82 15.56 -14.38
C THR A 492 -9.37 15.93 -15.78
N VAL A 493 -8.08 15.75 -16.07
CA VAL A 493 -7.49 15.92 -17.39
C VAL A 493 -6.96 14.57 -17.88
N THR A 494 -7.29 14.19 -19.11
CA THR A 494 -6.80 12.98 -19.79
C THR A 494 -5.91 13.34 -20.96
N GLY A 495 -5.07 12.39 -21.42
CA GLY A 495 -4.08 12.68 -22.45
C GLY A 495 -2.88 13.48 -21.93
N TYR A 496 -2.68 13.54 -20.62
CA TYR A 496 -1.57 14.24 -19.97
C TYR A 496 -0.21 13.65 -20.37
N LYS A 497 0.73 14.51 -20.70
CA LYS A 497 2.09 14.13 -21.09
C LYS A 497 3.15 14.84 -20.22
N PRO A 498 4.31 14.16 -19.93
CA PRO A 498 4.71 12.81 -20.38
C PRO A 498 4.01 11.69 -19.60
N ALA A 499 3.59 10.65 -20.32
CA ALA A 499 3.08 9.42 -19.73
C ALA A 499 3.33 8.24 -20.70
N PRO A 500 3.74 7.03 -20.19
CA PRO A 500 4.07 6.74 -18.80
C PRO A 500 5.46 7.25 -18.41
N VAL A 501 5.64 7.60 -17.14
CA VAL A 501 6.94 7.79 -16.51
C VAL A 501 6.98 6.97 -15.22
N VAL A 502 8.17 6.56 -14.78
CA VAL A 502 8.29 5.83 -13.50
C VAL A 502 7.76 6.72 -12.39
N ALA A 503 6.83 6.21 -11.60
CA ALA A 503 6.24 6.97 -10.50
C ALA A 503 7.32 7.39 -9.51
N TYR A 504 7.20 8.60 -8.97
CA TYR A 504 8.20 9.16 -8.07
C TYR A 504 8.49 8.23 -6.90
N PHE A 505 7.46 7.74 -6.24
CA PHE A 505 7.53 6.84 -5.09
C PHE A 505 7.98 5.42 -5.42
N SER A 506 7.88 4.98 -6.69
CA SER A 506 8.26 3.61 -7.04
C SER A 506 9.69 3.33 -6.64
N SER A 507 9.93 2.22 -5.95
CA SER A 507 11.28 1.81 -5.56
C SER A 507 12.23 1.67 -6.75
N ARG A 508 13.50 1.96 -6.53
CA ARG A 508 14.59 1.93 -7.54
C ARG A 508 15.58 0.81 -7.22
N GLY A 509 16.05 0.15 -8.26
CA GLY A 509 17.16 -0.80 -8.15
C GLY A 509 18.54 -0.16 -7.94
N PRO A 510 19.55 -1.03 -7.70
CA PRO A 510 19.41 -2.47 -7.46
C PRO A 510 18.71 -2.77 -6.14
N SER A 511 18.34 -4.05 -5.87
CA SER A 511 17.92 -4.42 -4.53
C SER A 511 19.10 -4.36 -3.56
N ALA A 512 18.89 -3.81 -2.36
CA ALA A 512 19.90 -3.81 -1.31
C ALA A 512 20.28 -5.24 -0.88
N GLN A 513 19.36 -6.20 -1.01
CA GLN A 513 19.55 -7.59 -0.65
C GLN A 513 20.36 -8.38 -1.70
N THR A 514 20.19 -8.07 -2.99
CA THR A 514 20.80 -8.82 -4.09
C THR A 514 21.20 -7.90 -5.25
N GLY A 515 22.34 -7.24 -5.15
CA GLY A 515 22.86 -6.36 -6.19
C GLY A 515 23.13 -7.04 -7.54
N ASN A 516 23.17 -8.38 -7.57
CA ASN A 516 23.49 -9.18 -8.77
C ASN A 516 22.24 -9.60 -9.55
N ILE A 517 21.04 -9.37 -9.05
CA ILE A 517 19.79 -9.74 -9.71
C ILE A 517 19.15 -8.46 -10.24
N LEU A 518 18.92 -8.41 -11.55
CA LEU A 518 18.13 -7.35 -12.15
C LEU A 518 16.66 -7.61 -11.83
N LYS A 519 16.08 -6.78 -11.04
CA LYS A 519 14.67 -6.62 -10.73
C LYS A 519 14.36 -5.15 -11.04
N VAL A 520 13.43 -4.85 -11.67
CA VAL A 520 12.05 -5.12 -11.93
C VAL A 520 11.93 -5.77 -13.34
N GLU A 521 11.24 -6.90 -13.46
CA GLU A 521 11.09 -7.59 -14.73
C GLU A 521 10.19 -6.84 -15.69
N PHE A 522 9.41 -5.87 -15.19
CA PHE A 522 8.51 -5.08 -16.01
C PHE A 522 8.46 -3.61 -15.57
N ASN A 523 9.23 -2.79 -16.26
CA ASN A 523 8.80 -1.47 -16.65
C ASN A 523 8.02 -1.63 -17.95
N LEU A 524 6.83 -1.08 -18.06
CA LEU A 524 5.90 -1.23 -19.18
C LEU A 524 6.48 -0.80 -20.53
N ALA A 525 7.42 -1.57 -21.06
CA ALA A 525 7.89 -1.50 -22.45
C ALA A 525 8.33 -2.89 -22.90
N LEU A 526 7.37 -3.78 -23.12
CA LEU A 526 7.65 -5.12 -23.63
C LEU A 526 7.60 -5.17 -25.13
N THR A 527 8.78 -5.29 -25.71
CA THR A 527 8.97 -5.91 -27.01
C THR A 527 9.44 -7.34 -26.79
N ASN A 528 8.65 -8.31 -27.29
CA ASN A 528 8.99 -9.72 -27.53
C ASN A 528 9.21 -10.66 -26.33
N LEU A 529 8.17 -11.39 -25.93
CA LEU A 529 8.31 -12.72 -25.35
C LEU A 529 7.17 -13.63 -25.82
N SER A 530 7.52 -14.56 -26.71
CA SER A 530 6.70 -15.71 -27.13
C SER A 530 6.84 -16.80 -26.07
N PHE A 531 6.05 -16.79 -25.01
CA PHE A 531 5.92 -17.95 -24.14
C PHE A 531 4.52 -18.05 -23.51
N ALA A 532 3.87 -19.18 -23.71
CA ALA A 532 2.65 -19.69 -23.07
C ALA A 532 1.34 -18.89 -23.27
N ALA A 533 0.69 -19.10 -24.40
CA ALA A 533 -0.54 -18.41 -24.85
C ALA A 533 -1.81 -18.62 -24.03
N TYR A 534 -1.82 -19.42 -22.96
CA TYR A 534 -3.01 -19.73 -22.17
C TYR A 534 -3.08 -19.10 -20.78
N ILE A 535 -1.95 -18.77 -20.17
CA ILE A 535 -1.87 -18.20 -18.82
C ILE A 535 -1.51 -16.70 -18.89
N LEU A 536 -0.83 -16.26 -19.94
CA LEU A 536 -0.38 -14.90 -20.17
C LEU A 536 -1.46 -13.80 -20.08
N PRO A 537 -2.71 -13.97 -20.56
CA PRO A 537 -3.71 -12.90 -20.42
C PRO A 537 -4.03 -12.57 -18.97
N ALA A 538 -4.16 -13.57 -18.11
CA ALA A 538 -4.44 -13.35 -16.68
C ALA A 538 -3.23 -12.73 -15.96
N ILE A 539 -2.02 -13.21 -16.27
CA ILE A 539 -0.77 -12.69 -15.71
C ILE A 539 -0.51 -11.26 -16.19
N PHE A 540 -0.62 -11.01 -17.50
CA PHE A 540 -0.43 -9.68 -18.07
C PHE A 540 -1.42 -8.66 -17.51
N GLN A 541 -2.61 -9.12 -17.18
CA GLN A 541 -3.66 -8.30 -16.58
C GLN A 541 -3.44 -8.05 -15.09
N ILE A 542 -2.80 -8.97 -14.37
CA ILE A 542 -2.35 -8.77 -12.99
C ILE A 542 -1.16 -7.80 -12.91
N PHE A 543 -0.28 -7.77 -13.92
CA PHE A 543 0.85 -6.82 -13.98
C PHE A 543 0.44 -5.35 -13.90
N CYS A 544 -0.69 -5.01 -14.44
CA CYS A 544 -1.19 -3.65 -14.37
C CYS A 544 -1.78 -3.29 -13.00
N VAL A 545 -1.95 -4.23 -12.08
CA VAL A 545 -2.47 -3.98 -10.72
C VAL A 545 -1.62 -2.99 -9.95
N TYR A 546 -0.33 -2.92 -10.23
CA TYR A 546 0.62 -2.09 -9.47
C TYR A 546 0.80 -0.66 -10.02
N GLN A 547 -0.04 -0.19 -10.95
CA GLN A 547 0.09 1.14 -11.51
C GLN A 547 -0.91 2.15 -10.96
N CYS A 548 -0.38 3.14 -10.26
CA CYS A 548 -0.97 4.45 -9.92
C CYS A 548 -2.26 4.50 -9.12
N MET A 549 -2.17 4.49 -7.82
CA MET A 549 -2.83 5.46 -6.94
C MET A 549 -2.01 5.60 -5.67
N GLN A 550 -1.39 6.75 -5.47
CA GLN A 550 -1.17 7.21 -4.11
C GLN A 550 -2.43 7.95 -3.69
N PHE A 551 -3.16 7.37 -2.78
CA PHE A 551 -3.75 8.14 -1.70
C PHE A 551 -2.79 7.92 -0.53
N ASN A 552 -1.97 8.93 -0.25
CA ASN A 552 -1.22 8.98 0.98
C ASN A 552 -2.20 8.89 2.14
N GLU A 553 -1.90 7.98 3.05
CA GLU A 553 -2.29 7.94 4.45
C GLU A 553 -3.68 8.51 4.80
N TYR A 554 -4.59 7.62 5.25
CA TYR A 554 -5.80 7.96 6.01
C TYR A 554 -6.90 8.70 5.28
N THR A 555 -7.35 8.24 4.13
CA THR A 555 -8.67 8.65 3.67
C THR A 555 -9.54 7.43 3.43
N TYR A 556 -10.31 7.08 4.46
CA TYR A 556 -11.44 6.17 4.36
C TYR A 556 -12.31 6.56 3.17
N ILE A 557 -12.41 5.70 2.18
CA ILE A 557 -13.49 5.76 1.21
C ILE A 557 -14.75 5.23 1.92
N ARG A 558 -15.27 5.99 2.87
CA ARG A 558 -16.68 5.86 3.24
C ARG A 558 -17.44 6.59 2.15
N SER A 559 -17.96 5.85 1.19
CA SER A 559 -18.99 6.38 0.30
C SER A 559 -20.17 6.85 1.16
N PRO A 560 -20.55 8.14 1.15
CA PRO A 560 -21.71 8.62 1.91
C PRO A 560 -23.06 8.13 1.36
N THR A 561 -23.05 7.35 0.29
CA THR A 561 -24.27 6.94 -0.44
C THR A 561 -24.80 5.56 -0.06
N TRP A 562 -24.23 4.88 0.94
CA TRP A 562 -24.67 3.53 1.34
C TRP A 562 -25.18 3.43 2.79
N LEU A 563 -25.68 4.52 3.35
CA LEU A 563 -26.60 4.39 4.50
C LEU A 563 -28.03 4.41 3.96
N PRO A 564 -28.85 3.37 4.21
CA PRO A 564 -30.28 3.49 3.99
C PRO A 564 -30.80 4.61 4.90
N ARG A 565 -31.47 5.58 4.30
CA ARG A 565 -32.27 6.54 5.07
C ARG A 565 -33.40 5.74 5.70
N GLY A 566 -33.27 5.43 6.99
CA GLY A 566 -34.37 5.08 7.85
C GLY A 566 -35.05 6.31 8.36
#